data_49f6359222c1531287b732bd2282b025
#
_entry.id   49f6359222c1531287b732bd2282b025
#
_cell.length_a   1.000
_cell.length_b   1.000
_cell.length_c   1.000
_cell.angle_alpha   90.00
_cell.angle_beta   90.00
_cell.angle_gamma   90.00
#
_symmetry.space_group_name_H-M   'P 1'
#
loop_
_entity.id
_entity.type
_entity.pdbx_description
1 polymer ?
#
loop_
_entity_poly.entity_id
_entity_poly.type
_entity_poly.pdbx_seq_one_letter_code
_entity_poly.pdbx_strand_id
1 'polypeptide(L)'
;RDWARYGNQDHNSLHTKYVDFKEVEHIINQFKRPEIIDNVKFFKTMANGMVDPHSDNRSVAINIPIRTNDKQSTIFYESLGDYDNPNINVGDKKIITKAKRYNKVNETQRFILNQPACLNTSLPHGVENLSESDRVVLSISFKDEYDSFSRINNLYRSKQLI
;
A
#
# COMPACT_ATOMS: atom_id res chain seq x y z
N ARG A 1 15.08 7.28 -12.04
CA ARG A 1 14.27 6.02 -12.12
C ARG A 1 12.83 6.40 -12.36
N ASP A 2 12.23 5.90 -13.43
CA ASP A 2 10.87 6.23 -13.79
C ASP A 2 9.84 5.55 -12.88
N TRP A 3 8.67 6.17 -12.76
CA TRP A 3 7.54 5.58 -12.07
C TRP A 3 6.99 4.40 -12.86
N ALA A 4 6.94 3.21 -12.26
CA ALA A 4 6.24 2.08 -12.85
C ALA A 4 4.72 2.26 -12.66
N ARG A 5 3.95 1.92 -13.70
CA ARG A 5 2.49 1.92 -13.63
C ARG A 5 2.01 0.57 -13.10
N TYR A 6 1.21 0.61 -12.05
CA TYR A 6 0.51 -0.54 -11.52
C TYR A 6 -1.00 -0.30 -11.64
N GLY A 7 -1.68 -1.16 -12.34
CA GLY A 7 -3.12 -1.09 -12.49
C GLY A 7 -3.60 -1.68 -13.81
N ASN A 8 -4.90 -1.97 -13.90
CA ASN A 8 -5.55 -2.27 -15.17
C ASN A 8 -5.42 -1.08 -16.12
N GLN A 9 -5.45 -1.34 -17.41
CA GLN A 9 -5.31 -0.35 -18.46
C GLN A 9 -6.35 0.79 -18.39
N ASP A 10 -7.45 0.59 -17.66
CA ASP A 10 -8.55 1.56 -17.54
C ASP A 10 -8.41 2.54 -16.36
N HIS A 11 -7.52 2.28 -15.39
CA HIS A 11 -7.31 3.15 -14.22
C HIS A 11 -5.82 3.42 -14.00
N ASN A 12 -5.24 4.24 -14.84
CA ASN A 12 -3.83 4.68 -14.79
C ASN A 12 -3.48 5.57 -13.57
N SER A 13 -4.23 5.44 -12.46
CA SER A 13 -4.13 6.37 -11.33
C SER A 13 -3.01 6.05 -10.34
N LEU A 14 -2.51 4.81 -10.30
CA LEU A 14 -1.48 4.40 -9.35
C LEU A 14 -0.13 4.20 -10.03
N HIS A 15 0.86 4.93 -9.55
CA HIS A 15 2.25 4.77 -9.94
C HIS A 15 3.09 4.32 -8.74
N THR A 16 4.03 3.42 -8.97
CA THR A 16 4.94 2.92 -7.92
C THR A 16 6.38 3.17 -8.30
N LYS A 17 7.18 3.60 -7.34
CA LYS A 17 8.63 3.74 -7.48
C LYS A 17 9.31 3.07 -6.29
N TYR A 18 10.14 2.05 -6.56
CA TYR A 18 11.03 1.49 -5.55
C TYR A 18 12.11 2.50 -5.19
N VAL A 19 12.45 2.56 -3.91
CA VAL A 19 13.40 3.51 -3.35
C VAL A 19 14.59 2.73 -2.80
N ASP A 20 15.81 3.19 -3.08
CA ASP A 20 16.99 2.68 -2.40
C ASP A 20 16.96 3.14 -0.93
N PHE A 21 17.33 2.25 0.01
CA PHE A 21 17.36 2.58 1.44
C PHE A 21 18.24 3.81 1.74
N LYS A 22 19.30 4.03 0.98
CA LYS A 22 20.14 5.23 1.10
C LYS A 22 19.38 6.53 0.82
N GLU A 23 18.41 6.51 -0.09
CA GLU A 23 17.60 7.69 -0.43
C GLU A 23 16.64 8.09 0.71
N VAL A 24 16.29 7.15 1.58
CA VAL A 24 15.36 7.31 2.70
C VAL A 24 15.97 6.93 4.04
N GLU A 25 17.28 6.93 4.14
CA GLU A 25 18.03 6.50 5.32
C GLU A 25 17.57 7.22 6.59
N HIS A 26 17.28 8.51 6.49
CA HIS A 26 16.78 9.31 7.62
C HIS A 26 15.42 8.82 8.16
N ILE A 27 14.60 8.17 7.32
CA ILE A 27 13.33 7.56 7.74
C ILE A 27 13.61 6.16 8.31
N ILE A 28 14.44 5.37 7.62
CA ILE A 28 14.76 4.01 8.05
C ILE A 28 15.44 4.00 9.41
N ASN A 29 16.31 4.96 9.67
CA ASN A 29 17.02 5.10 10.96
C ASN A 29 16.11 5.47 12.15
N GLN A 30 14.85 5.85 11.90
CA GLN A 30 13.86 6.01 12.96
C GLN A 30 13.28 4.66 13.42
N PHE A 31 13.44 3.61 12.62
CA PHE A 31 13.00 2.27 13.01
C PHE A 31 13.99 1.66 13.99
N LYS A 32 13.47 1.13 15.09
CA LYS A 32 14.25 0.41 16.09
C LYS A 32 14.73 -0.95 15.60
N ARG A 33 14.09 -1.46 14.54
CA ARG A 33 14.37 -2.75 13.94
C ARG A 33 14.43 -2.64 12.41
N PRO A 34 15.37 -1.86 11.86
CA PRO A 34 15.48 -1.66 10.41
C PRO A 34 15.77 -2.95 9.64
N GLU A 35 16.36 -3.95 10.30
CA GLU A 35 16.71 -5.24 9.71
C GLU A 35 15.50 -6.08 9.28
N ILE A 36 14.29 -5.81 9.79
CA ILE A 36 13.07 -6.52 9.39
C ILE A 36 12.39 -5.93 8.17
N ILE A 37 12.84 -4.76 7.71
CA ILE A 37 12.31 -4.10 6.53
C ILE A 37 12.80 -4.84 5.28
N ASP A 38 11.87 -5.16 4.37
CA ASP A 38 12.16 -5.78 3.09
C ASP A 38 12.38 -4.73 2.01
N ASN A 39 11.39 -3.88 1.80
CA ASN A 39 11.49 -2.84 0.79
C ASN A 39 10.69 -1.58 1.14
N VAL A 40 11.03 -0.51 0.43
CA VAL A 40 10.39 0.80 0.53
C VAL A 40 9.97 1.24 -0.85
N LYS A 41 8.75 1.77 -0.95
CA LYS A 41 8.17 2.24 -2.22
C LYS A 41 7.48 3.57 -2.02
N PHE A 42 7.56 4.44 -3.02
CA PHE A 42 6.57 5.50 -3.16
C PHE A 42 5.38 4.97 -3.94
N PHE A 43 4.20 5.27 -3.45
CA PHE A 43 2.95 5.18 -4.19
C PHE A 43 2.46 6.58 -4.50
N LYS A 44 2.20 6.81 -5.78
CA LYS A 44 1.59 8.06 -6.25
C LYS A 44 0.22 7.75 -6.86
N THR A 45 -0.84 8.30 -6.27
CA THR A 45 -2.17 8.30 -6.86
C THR A 45 -2.41 9.66 -7.52
N MET A 46 -2.69 9.65 -8.82
CA MET A 46 -2.87 10.85 -9.61
C MET A 46 -4.04 11.71 -9.10
N ALA A 47 -3.98 13.00 -9.41
CA ALA A 47 -5.10 13.93 -9.19
C ALA A 47 -6.40 13.38 -9.80
N ASN A 48 -7.50 13.47 -9.08
CA ASN A 48 -8.81 12.92 -9.44
C ASN A 48 -8.77 11.42 -9.78
N GLY A 49 -7.80 10.70 -9.22
CA GLY A 49 -7.56 9.28 -9.49
C GLY A 49 -8.11 8.37 -8.40
N MET A 50 -8.24 7.10 -8.75
CA MET A 50 -8.77 6.05 -7.88
C MET A 50 -7.90 4.81 -7.97
N VAL A 51 -7.78 4.09 -6.86
CA VAL A 51 -7.23 2.73 -6.81
C VAL A 51 -8.35 1.81 -6.36
N ASP A 52 -8.74 0.91 -7.24
CA ASP A 52 -9.87 0.02 -7.02
C ASP A 52 -9.67 -0.90 -5.81
N PRO A 53 -10.76 -1.43 -5.24
CA PRO A 53 -10.69 -2.35 -4.11
C PRO A 53 -9.84 -3.59 -4.43
N HIS A 54 -8.77 -3.76 -3.67
CA HIS A 54 -7.82 -4.87 -3.81
C HIS A 54 -7.24 -5.26 -2.45
N SER A 55 -6.62 -6.42 -2.38
CA SER A 55 -5.69 -6.79 -1.31
C SER A 55 -4.30 -7.03 -1.89
N ASP A 56 -3.28 -6.80 -1.09
CA ASP A 56 -1.89 -6.94 -1.50
C ASP A 56 -1.37 -8.39 -1.39
N ASN A 57 -0.21 -8.65 -1.97
CA ASN A 57 0.55 -9.88 -1.73
C ASN A 57 1.13 -9.96 -0.31
N ARG A 58 1.27 -8.82 0.35
CA ARG A 58 1.75 -8.66 1.72
C ARG A 58 0.58 -8.46 2.67
N SER A 59 0.77 -8.84 3.92
CA SER A 59 -0.27 -8.74 4.94
C SER A 59 -0.28 -7.40 5.65
N VAL A 60 0.83 -6.66 5.63
CA VAL A 60 0.98 -5.41 6.38
C VAL A 60 1.89 -4.41 5.68
N ALA A 61 1.58 -3.14 5.84
CA ALA A 61 2.44 -2.03 5.47
C ALA A 61 2.39 -0.90 6.50
N ILE A 62 3.51 -0.20 6.68
CA ILE A 62 3.51 1.14 7.28
C ILE A 62 3.48 2.15 6.14
N ASN A 63 2.41 2.94 6.08
CA ASN A 63 2.29 4.02 5.12
C ASN A 63 2.55 5.37 5.80
N ILE A 64 3.48 6.14 5.23
CA ILE A 64 3.90 7.45 5.71
C ILE A 64 3.45 8.50 4.70
N PRO A 65 2.61 9.48 5.08
CA PRO A 65 2.17 10.52 4.17
C PRO A 65 3.34 11.44 3.79
N ILE A 66 3.56 11.63 2.49
CA ILE A 66 4.57 12.56 1.95
C ILE A 66 3.88 13.80 1.36
N ARG A 67 2.83 13.59 0.56
CA ARG A 67 1.96 14.63 0.04
C ARG A 67 0.54 14.10 0.09
N THR A 68 -0.24 14.56 1.05
CA THR A 68 -1.64 14.18 1.24
C THR A 68 -2.44 15.42 1.63
N ASN A 69 -3.75 15.38 1.42
CA ASN A 69 -4.70 16.40 1.85
C ASN A 69 -6.05 15.77 2.25
N ASP A 70 -6.98 16.59 2.68
CA ASP A 70 -8.30 16.20 3.21
C ASP A 70 -9.29 15.62 2.18
N LYS A 71 -8.96 15.74 0.87
CA LYS A 71 -9.74 15.16 -0.23
C LYS A 71 -9.17 13.81 -0.72
N GLN A 72 -8.22 13.23 0.02
CA GLN A 72 -7.49 12.00 -0.36
C GLN A 72 -7.66 10.93 0.71
N SER A 73 -8.49 9.94 0.43
CA SER A 73 -8.85 8.90 1.39
C SER A 73 -8.19 7.58 1.10
N THR A 74 -7.83 6.85 2.16
CA THR A 74 -7.64 5.41 2.14
C THR A 74 -8.95 4.78 2.62
N ILE A 75 -9.41 3.75 1.92
CA ILE A 75 -10.73 3.14 2.15
C ILE A 75 -10.54 1.66 2.36
N PHE A 76 -11.17 1.12 3.40
CA PHE A 76 -11.30 -0.32 3.62
C PHE A 76 -12.71 -0.77 3.29
N TYR A 77 -12.82 -2.01 2.82
CA TYR A 77 -14.06 -2.58 2.34
C TYR A 77 -14.30 -3.97 2.93
N GLU A 78 -15.57 -4.34 2.95
CA GLU A 78 -16.02 -5.71 3.08
C GLU A 78 -16.31 -6.28 1.69
N SER A 79 -15.81 -7.49 1.40
CA SER A 79 -16.11 -8.19 0.16
C SER A 79 -17.52 -8.79 0.19
N LEU A 80 -18.32 -8.51 -0.83
CA LEU A 80 -19.69 -9.05 -0.98
C LEU A 80 -19.79 -10.17 -2.02
N GLY A 81 -18.69 -10.63 -2.57
CA GLY A 81 -18.75 -11.63 -3.63
C GLY A 81 -17.39 -12.02 -4.19
N ASP A 82 -17.40 -12.38 -5.46
CA ASP A 82 -16.23 -12.89 -6.13
C ASP A 82 -15.09 -11.89 -6.23
N TYR A 83 -13.90 -12.43 -6.25
CA TYR A 83 -12.68 -11.69 -6.49
C TYR A 83 -11.87 -12.36 -7.61
N ASP A 84 -11.11 -11.54 -8.32
CA ASP A 84 -10.14 -12.00 -9.30
C ASP A 84 -8.75 -12.07 -8.67
N ASN A 85 -8.04 -13.17 -8.94
CA ASN A 85 -6.61 -13.25 -8.67
C ASN A 85 -5.86 -12.78 -9.92
N PRO A 86 -5.26 -11.59 -9.90
CA PRO A 86 -4.46 -11.15 -11.03
C PRO A 86 -3.24 -12.07 -11.16
N ASN A 87 -3.20 -12.85 -12.23
CA ASN A 87 -1.98 -13.58 -12.57
C ASN A 87 -0.99 -12.60 -13.19
N ILE A 88 0.24 -12.58 -12.68
CA ILE A 88 1.32 -11.82 -13.27
C ILE A 88 2.14 -12.77 -14.13
N ASN A 89 2.20 -12.49 -15.43
CA ASN A 89 3.09 -13.20 -16.33
C ASN A 89 4.43 -12.45 -16.36
N VAL A 90 5.51 -13.13 -15.98
CA VAL A 90 6.88 -12.63 -16.11
C VAL A 90 7.61 -13.54 -17.08
N GLY A 91 7.66 -13.12 -18.34
CA GLY A 91 8.10 -13.99 -19.43
C GLY A 91 7.16 -15.19 -19.56
N ASP A 92 7.73 -16.41 -19.64
CA ASP A 92 6.95 -17.66 -19.73
C ASP A 92 6.46 -18.20 -18.37
N LYS A 93 6.75 -17.48 -17.28
CA LYS A 93 6.36 -17.92 -15.92
C LYS A 93 5.09 -17.22 -15.47
N LYS A 94 4.09 -18.02 -15.11
CA LYS A 94 2.88 -17.55 -14.43
C LYS A 94 3.17 -17.48 -12.93
N ILE A 95 3.19 -16.27 -12.37
CA ILE A 95 3.32 -16.05 -10.93
C ILE A 95 1.91 -15.97 -10.35
N ILE A 96 1.58 -16.92 -9.47
CA ILE A 96 0.35 -16.88 -8.69
C ILE A 96 0.55 -15.85 -7.58
N THR A 97 -0.26 -14.79 -7.61
CA THR A 97 -0.21 -13.75 -6.58
C THR A 97 -1.24 -14.02 -5.48
N LYS A 98 -0.94 -13.63 -4.24
CA LYS A 98 -1.94 -13.59 -3.15
C LYS A 98 -2.87 -12.37 -3.28
N ALA A 99 -2.48 -11.39 -4.08
CA ALA A 99 -3.28 -10.19 -4.34
C ALA A 99 -4.62 -10.56 -4.97
N LYS A 100 -5.67 -9.85 -4.55
CA LYS A 100 -7.04 -10.04 -5.07
C LYS A 100 -7.59 -8.71 -5.52
N ARG A 101 -8.47 -8.73 -6.51
CA ARG A 101 -9.31 -7.60 -6.92
C ARG A 101 -10.75 -7.94 -6.61
N TYR A 102 -11.48 -6.99 -6.07
CA TYR A 102 -12.83 -7.19 -5.60
C TYR A 102 -13.80 -6.40 -6.48
N ASN A 103 -14.80 -7.10 -7.04
CA ASN A 103 -15.79 -6.51 -7.95
C ASN A 103 -17.01 -5.97 -7.21
N LYS A 104 -17.31 -6.54 -6.03
CA LYS A 104 -18.45 -6.12 -5.19
C LYS A 104 -17.97 -5.94 -3.77
N VAL A 105 -18.08 -4.72 -3.28
CA VAL A 105 -17.63 -4.34 -1.93
C VAL A 105 -18.58 -3.35 -1.30
N ASN A 106 -18.63 -3.36 0.04
CA ASN A 106 -19.18 -2.28 0.85
C ASN A 106 -18.04 -1.54 1.53
N GLU A 107 -18.08 -0.22 1.54
CA GLU A 107 -17.16 0.59 2.34
C GLU A 107 -17.46 0.36 3.82
N THR A 108 -16.41 0.02 4.58
CA THR A 108 -16.49 -0.19 6.03
C THR A 108 -15.79 0.90 6.82
N GLN A 109 -14.73 1.47 6.25
CA GLN A 109 -13.94 2.51 6.89
C GLN A 109 -13.28 3.39 5.85
N ARG A 110 -13.27 4.69 6.12
CA ARG A 110 -12.57 5.71 5.33
C ARG A 110 -11.78 6.62 6.25
N PHE A 111 -10.55 6.92 5.90
CA PHE A 111 -9.73 7.86 6.65
C PHE A 111 -8.74 8.61 5.76
N ILE A 112 -8.33 9.76 6.23
CA ILE A 112 -7.28 10.57 5.63
C ILE A 112 -5.95 10.18 6.27
N LEU A 113 -4.99 9.80 5.44
CA LEU A 113 -3.64 9.48 5.90
C LEU A 113 -2.87 10.79 6.16
N ASN A 114 -2.95 11.33 7.37
CA ASN A 114 -2.29 12.56 7.80
C ASN A 114 -1.11 12.32 8.75
N GLN A 115 -0.90 11.08 9.15
CA GLN A 115 0.21 10.61 9.97
C GLN A 115 0.59 9.17 9.56
N PRO A 116 1.77 8.66 9.95
CA PRO A 116 2.12 7.27 9.70
C PRO A 116 1.06 6.31 10.23
N ALA A 117 0.70 5.30 9.44
CA ALA A 117 -0.30 4.30 9.83
C ALA A 117 0.14 2.89 9.47
N CYS A 118 -0.15 1.95 10.37
CA CYS A 118 0.00 0.52 10.13
C CYS A 118 -1.28 -0.02 9.51
N LEU A 119 -1.20 -0.54 8.29
CA LEU A 119 -2.35 -0.98 7.51
C LEU A 119 -2.34 -2.51 7.36
N ASN A 120 -3.51 -3.12 7.56
CA ASN A 120 -3.74 -4.52 7.20
C ASN A 120 -4.04 -4.60 5.69
N THR A 121 -3.01 -4.83 4.88
CA THR A 121 -3.13 -4.85 3.42
C THR A 121 -3.63 -6.18 2.87
N SER A 122 -3.87 -7.19 3.73
CA SER A 122 -4.58 -8.42 3.36
C SER A 122 -6.09 -8.22 3.27
N LEU A 123 -6.64 -7.16 3.88
CA LEU A 123 -8.04 -6.79 3.74
C LEU A 123 -8.30 -6.01 2.45
N PRO A 124 -9.51 -6.08 1.89
CA PRO A 124 -9.88 -5.26 0.74
C PRO A 124 -9.74 -3.77 1.07
N HIS A 125 -8.94 -3.07 0.29
CA HIS A 125 -8.71 -1.64 0.46
C HIS A 125 -8.49 -0.95 -0.88
N GLY A 126 -8.61 0.37 -0.87
CA GLY A 126 -8.40 1.21 -2.05
C GLY A 126 -8.05 2.64 -1.66
N VAL A 127 -7.91 3.49 -2.66
CA VAL A 127 -7.60 4.91 -2.50
C VAL A 127 -8.50 5.73 -3.40
N GLU A 128 -9.01 6.83 -2.88
CA GLU A 128 -9.73 7.84 -3.64
C GLU A 128 -9.02 9.18 -3.47
N ASN A 129 -8.68 9.80 -4.58
CA ASN A 129 -8.08 11.12 -4.63
C ASN A 129 -9.02 12.07 -5.39
N LEU A 130 -9.84 12.81 -4.65
CA LEU A 130 -10.77 13.81 -5.18
C LEU A 130 -10.14 15.21 -5.28
N SER A 131 -8.82 15.31 -5.13
CA SER A 131 -8.10 16.58 -5.22
C SER A 131 -7.47 16.77 -6.59
N GLU A 132 -7.14 18.02 -6.91
CA GLU A 132 -6.41 18.39 -8.12
C GLU A 132 -4.89 18.16 -8.01
N SER A 133 -4.42 17.63 -6.89
CA SER A 133 -3.02 17.30 -6.67
C SER A 133 -2.80 15.81 -6.50
N ASP A 134 -1.62 15.33 -6.90
CA ASP A 134 -1.22 13.94 -6.67
C ASP A 134 -1.08 13.64 -5.17
N ARG A 135 -1.55 12.46 -4.78
CA ARG A 135 -1.28 11.89 -3.47
C ARG A 135 0.01 11.08 -3.52
N VAL A 136 0.93 11.34 -2.61
CA VAL A 136 2.19 10.59 -2.50
C VAL A 136 2.35 10.02 -1.10
N VAL A 137 2.61 8.73 -1.02
CA VAL A 137 2.80 7.97 0.22
C VAL A 137 4.06 7.14 0.11
N LEU A 138 4.88 7.15 1.16
CA LEU A 138 5.97 6.19 1.32
C LEU A 138 5.42 4.96 2.02
N SER A 139 5.58 3.80 1.42
CA SER A 139 5.09 2.52 1.95
C SER A 139 6.26 1.61 2.27
N ILE A 140 6.30 1.11 3.48
CA ILE A 140 7.32 0.21 4.01
C ILE A 140 6.71 -1.17 4.17
N SER A 141 7.33 -2.19 3.58
CA SER A 141 6.97 -3.59 3.74
C SER A 141 8.06 -4.37 4.47
N PHE A 142 7.69 -5.51 5.01
CA PHE A 142 8.51 -6.31 5.89
C PHE A 142 8.88 -7.64 5.24
N LYS A 143 9.99 -8.23 5.66
CA LYS A 143 10.42 -9.55 5.23
C LYS A 143 9.35 -10.60 5.53
N ASP A 144 9.28 -11.66 4.75
CA ASP A 144 8.22 -12.69 4.81
C ASP A 144 7.99 -13.24 6.22
N GLU A 145 9.06 -13.47 6.98
CA GLU A 145 8.97 -13.97 8.35
C GLU A 145 8.34 -12.96 9.34
N TYR A 146 8.24 -11.69 8.95
CA TYR A 146 7.62 -10.61 9.72
C TYR A 146 6.33 -10.09 9.08
N ASP A 147 5.93 -10.57 7.91
CA ASP A 147 4.75 -10.12 7.17
C ASP A 147 3.44 -10.62 7.84
N SER A 148 3.16 -10.07 9.01
CA SER A 148 1.96 -10.31 9.80
C SER A 148 1.45 -9.01 10.38
N PHE A 149 0.20 -8.65 10.04
CA PHE A 149 -0.41 -7.42 10.55
C PHE A 149 -0.42 -7.40 12.09
N SER A 150 -0.86 -8.47 12.74
CA SER A 150 -0.92 -8.52 14.22
C SER A 150 0.46 -8.31 14.84
N ARG A 151 1.49 -8.92 14.29
CA ARG A 151 2.87 -8.80 14.79
C ARG A 151 3.41 -7.38 14.64
N ILE A 152 3.34 -6.81 13.44
CA ILE A 152 3.85 -5.47 13.17
C ILE A 152 3.02 -4.40 13.89
N ASN A 153 1.69 -4.55 13.92
CA ASN A 153 0.82 -3.62 14.62
C ASN A 153 1.09 -3.62 16.14
N ASN A 154 1.38 -4.77 16.74
CA ASN A 154 1.75 -4.83 18.16
C ASN A 154 3.08 -4.10 18.42
N LEU A 155 4.10 -4.30 17.57
CA LEU A 155 5.38 -3.58 17.67
C LEU A 155 5.19 -2.07 17.47
N TYR A 156 4.34 -1.67 16.53
CA TYR A 156 4.02 -0.28 16.26
C TYR A 156 3.32 0.39 17.45
N ARG A 157 2.26 -0.24 17.98
CA ARG A 157 1.50 0.29 19.12
C ARG A 157 2.29 0.32 20.42
N SER A 158 3.18 -0.64 20.65
CA SER A 158 4.07 -0.67 21.81
C SER A 158 5.30 0.23 21.68
N LYS A 159 5.40 1.01 20.58
CA LYS A 159 6.55 1.86 20.25
C LYS A 159 7.89 1.10 20.19
N GLN A 160 7.84 -0.17 19.81
CA GLN A 160 9.03 -1.01 19.61
C GLN A 160 9.46 -1.08 18.13
N LEU A 161 8.68 -0.52 17.22
CA LEU A 161 8.97 -0.48 15.79
C LEU A 161 9.57 0.87 15.37
N ILE A 162 8.98 1.95 15.82
CA ILE A 162 9.38 3.34 15.53
C ILE A 162 9.46 4.11 16.85
#